data_3465b1bbe1e0a543720a2a05eb26ec16
#
_entry.id   3465b1bbe1e0a543720a2a05eb26ec16
#
_cell.length_a   1.000
_cell.length_b   1.000
_cell.length_c   1.000
_cell.angle_alpha   90.00
_cell.angle_beta   90.00
_cell.angle_gamma   90.00
#
_symmetry.space_group_name_H-M   'P 1'
#
loop_
_entity.id
_entity.type
_entity.pdbx_description
1 polymer ?
#
loop_
_entity_poly.entity_id
_entity_poly.type
_entity_poly.pdbx_seq_one_letter_code
_entity_poly.pdbx_strand_id
1 'polypeptide(L)'
;MNCEYIVFACEHYNPLGLVRSLGENGIRPIGIIIKGDPKITSKSKFFKKVHEVDTIEQGYEVIISTYKGNKNKNFLFSSDDKIETFLDSHYDDLKDYFYFFNAGQANRVAYYMNKDNINTLAKKNGLSVLPTHVVNKGEIPEDLEYPIITKVLASTMGAWKNDVYICHNKEELVEAYEKIESPMLLLQKYIKKKNEYCMEGFSINHGKEMAITIVSNYNYLLEDQYSPFMTCKNFDRPDIAEGLKGMIKDIGF
;
A
#
# COMPACT_ATOMS: atom_id res chain seq x y z
N MET A 1 28.33 -10.39 -6.72
CA MET A 1 27.04 -10.74 -7.35
C MET A 1 26.68 -9.61 -8.30
N ASN A 2 26.52 -9.88 -9.60
CA ASN A 2 26.09 -8.86 -10.56
C ASN A 2 24.55 -8.89 -10.64
N CYS A 3 23.87 -8.36 -9.64
CA CYS A 3 22.45 -8.05 -9.70
C CYS A 3 22.28 -6.54 -9.59
N GLU A 4 21.33 -5.99 -10.31
CA GLU A 4 20.97 -4.58 -10.22
C GLU A 4 19.83 -4.38 -9.20
N TYR A 5 19.83 -3.21 -8.60
CA TYR A 5 18.74 -2.73 -7.74
C TYR A 5 17.99 -1.67 -8.51
N ILE A 6 16.73 -1.90 -8.79
CA ILE A 6 15.88 -1.03 -9.62
C ILE A 6 14.79 -0.46 -8.73
N VAL A 7 14.61 0.85 -8.79
CA VAL A 7 13.50 1.56 -8.11
C VAL A 7 12.59 2.10 -9.21
N PHE A 8 11.39 1.53 -9.31
CA PHE A 8 10.35 1.96 -10.23
C PHE A 8 9.29 2.76 -9.46
N ALA A 9 9.20 4.05 -9.71
CA ALA A 9 8.42 4.95 -8.89
C ALA A 9 7.99 6.23 -9.62
N CYS A 10 7.08 6.98 -8.98
CA CYS A 10 6.76 8.36 -9.34
C CYS A 10 7.70 9.35 -8.64
N GLU A 11 7.60 10.64 -9.02
CA GLU A 11 8.24 11.73 -8.29
C GLU A 11 7.49 11.95 -6.95
N HIS A 12 8.09 11.46 -5.86
CA HIS A 12 7.50 11.54 -4.52
C HIS A 12 8.58 11.40 -3.43
N TYR A 13 8.28 11.83 -2.20
CA TYR A 13 9.24 11.73 -1.09
C TYR A 13 9.44 10.28 -0.59
N ASN A 14 8.45 9.37 -0.76
CA ASN A 14 8.60 7.97 -0.36
C ASN A 14 9.72 7.26 -1.12
N PRO A 15 9.73 7.23 -2.47
CA PRO A 15 10.84 6.62 -3.20
C PRO A 15 12.16 7.35 -2.96
N LEU A 16 12.15 8.66 -2.71
CA LEU A 16 13.36 9.39 -2.33
C LEU A 16 13.94 8.85 -1.01
N GLY A 17 13.08 8.53 -0.03
CA GLY A 17 13.49 7.90 1.25
C GLY A 17 14.14 6.54 1.01
N LEU A 18 13.52 5.68 0.20
CA LEU A 18 14.06 4.38 -0.18
C LEU A 18 15.44 4.50 -0.85
N VAL A 19 15.56 5.38 -1.85
CA VAL A 19 16.81 5.60 -2.59
C VAL A 19 17.93 6.11 -1.67
N ARG A 20 17.61 6.97 -0.72
CA ARG A 20 18.57 7.44 0.30
C ARG A 20 19.03 6.31 1.19
N SER A 21 18.11 5.51 1.71
CA SER A 21 18.43 4.36 2.55
C SER A 21 19.35 3.36 1.84
N LEU A 22 19.07 3.03 0.58
CA LEU A 22 19.93 2.18 -0.24
C LEU A 22 21.31 2.83 -0.42
N GLY A 23 21.36 4.12 -0.78
CA GLY A 23 22.59 4.84 -1.04
C GLY A 23 23.50 5.01 0.15
N GLU A 24 22.94 5.26 1.33
CA GLU A 24 23.67 5.36 2.61
C GLU A 24 24.28 4.01 3.03
N ASN A 25 23.69 2.90 2.56
CA ASN A 25 24.23 1.56 2.73
C ASN A 25 25.09 1.08 1.54
N GLY A 26 25.55 1.98 0.68
CA GLY A 26 26.48 1.69 -0.40
C GLY A 26 25.85 1.10 -1.66
N ILE A 27 24.53 1.01 -1.73
CA ILE A 27 23.79 0.51 -2.89
C ILE A 27 23.37 1.69 -3.75
N ARG A 28 23.79 1.70 -5.02
CA ARG A 28 23.40 2.74 -5.99
C ARG A 28 22.38 2.16 -6.97
N PRO A 29 21.09 2.36 -6.74
CA PRO A 29 20.05 1.78 -7.57
C PRO A 29 19.96 2.46 -8.95
N ILE A 30 19.28 1.80 -9.86
CA ILE A 30 18.79 2.37 -11.12
C ILE A 30 17.38 2.90 -10.84
N GLY A 31 17.12 4.15 -11.21
CA GLY A 31 15.80 4.74 -11.18
C GLY A 31 15.06 4.54 -12.51
N ILE A 32 13.82 4.10 -12.44
CA ILE A 32 12.85 4.22 -13.53
C ILE A 32 11.75 5.10 -12.96
N ILE A 33 11.77 6.38 -13.33
CA ILE A 33 10.96 7.38 -12.63
C ILE A 33 9.93 7.97 -13.60
N ILE A 34 8.66 7.81 -13.25
CA ILE A 34 7.56 8.47 -13.95
C ILE A 34 7.66 9.96 -13.68
N LYS A 35 7.72 10.74 -14.76
CA LYS A 35 7.85 12.19 -14.70
C LYS A 35 6.74 12.82 -13.85
N GLY A 36 7.12 13.82 -13.09
CA GLY A 36 6.24 14.61 -12.25
C GLY A 36 6.87 15.95 -11.89
N ASP A 37 6.09 16.84 -11.31
CA ASP A 37 6.52 18.14 -10.82
C ASP A 37 6.05 18.32 -9.37
N PRO A 38 6.94 18.68 -8.41
CA PRO A 38 8.37 18.92 -8.60
C PRO A 38 9.20 17.64 -8.76
N LYS A 39 10.29 17.73 -9.51
CA LYS A 39 11.29 16.65 -9.63
C LYS A 39 12.12 16.56 -8.36
N ILE A 40 11.87 15.55 -7.54
CA ILE A 40 12.57 15.33 -6.26
C ILE A 40 13.31 13.99 -6.23
N THR A 41 12.67 12.91 -6.63
CA THR A 41 13.23 11.55 -6.59
C THR A 41 14.30 11.38 -7.65
N SER A 42 14.01 11.73 -8.90
CA SER A 42 14.94 11.59 -10.04
C SER A 42 16.24 12.38 -9.87
N LYS A 43 16.23 13.42 -9.01
CA LYS A 43 17.43 14.24 -8.71
C LYS A 43 18.31 13.68 -7.61
N SER A 44 17.99 12.52 -7.04
CA SER A 44 18.81 11.93 -5.99
C SER A 44 20.21 11.57 -6.49
N LYS A 45 21.23 12.06 -5.79
CA LYS A 45 22.64 11.73 -6.07
C LYS A 45 23.00 10.25 -5.88
N PHE A 46 22.15 9.51 -5.23
CA PHE A 46 22.37 8.09 -4.94
C PHE A 46 22.03 7.16 -6.10
N PHE A 47 21.32 7.63 -7.11
CA PHE A 47 21.12 6.82 -8.30
C PHE A 47 22.42 6.58 -9.07
N LYS A 48 22.60 5.37 -9.58
CA LYS A 48 23.62 5.01 -10.58
C LYS A 48 23.24 5.55 -11.96
N LYS A 49 21.94 5.45 -12.29
CA LYS A 49 21.35 5.90 -13.55
C LYS A 49 19.86 6.15 -13.32
N VAL A 50 19.28 7.09 -14.06
CA VAL A 50 17.83 7.34 -14.05
C VAL A 50 17.30 7.27 -15.48
N HIS A 51 16.22 6.51 -15.68
CA HIS A 51 15.36 6.53 -16.84
C HIS A 51 14.09 7.34 -16.46
N GLU A 52 13.90 8.50 -17.06
CA GLU A 52 12.65 9.25 -16.92
C GLU A 52 11.66 8.75 -17.97
N VAL A 53 10.47 8.36 -17.56
CA VAL A 53 9.39 7.82 -18.41
C VAL A 53 8.11 8.59 -18.21
N ASP A 54 7.17 8.51 -19.14
CA ASP A 54 5.91 9.26 -19.05
C ASP A 54 4.79 8.41 -18.41
N THR A 55 4.83 7.08 -18.57
CA THR A 55 3.79 6.17 -18.08
C THR A 55 4.37 4.93 -17.39
N ILE A 56 3.50 4.19 -16.68
CA ILE A 56 3.86 2.92 -16.06
C ILE A 56 4.28 1.91 -17.12
N GLU A 57 3.55 1.84 -18.22
CA GLU A 57 3.83 0.92 -19.34
C GLU A 57 5.20 1.17 -19.94
N GLN A 58 5.58 2.43 -20.18
CA GLN A 58 6.93 2.76 -20.66
C GLN A 58 8.01 2.35 -19.67
N GLY A 59 7.76 2.55 -18.36
CA GLY A 59 8.67 2.10 -17.32
C GLY A 59 8.84 0.58 -17.33
N TYR A 60 7.75 -0.14 -17.47
CA TYR A 60 7.76 -1.59 -17.60
C TYR A 60 8.51 -2.08 -18.85
N GLU A 61 8.31 -1.43 -19.99
CA GLU A 61 9.08 -1.73 -21.20
C GLU A 61 10.59 -1.58 -20.99
N VAL A 62 11.02 -0.55 -20.26
CA VAL A 62 12.44 -0.37 -19.89
C VAL A 62 12.91 -1.52 -19.00
N ILE A 63 12.13 -1.95 -18.02
CA ILE A 63 12.45 -3.09 -17.14
C ILE A 63 12.67 -4.36 -17.96
N ILE A 64 11.72 -4.70 -18.81
CA ILE A 64 11.75 -5.94 -19.59
C ILE A 64 12.85 -5.91 -20.67
N SER A 65 12.94 -4.84 -21.44
CA SER A 65 13.89 -4.77 -22.55
C SER A 65 15.34 -4.65 -22.11
N THR A 66 15.59 -4.00 -20.96
CA THR A 66 16.95 -3.69 -20.53
C THR A 66 17.48 -4.63 -19.45
N TYR A 67 16.60 -5.12 -18.55
CA TYR A 67 17.05 -5.78 -17.31
C TYR A 67 16.59 -7.24 -17.17
N LYS A 68 15.60 -7.71 -17.94
CA LYS A 68 15.12 -9.09 -17.91
C LYS A 68 16.17 -10.13 -18.31
N GLY A 69 17.11 -9.76 -19.18
CA GLY A 69 18.14 -10.65 -19.70
C GLY A 69 19.38 -10.83 -18.81
N ASN A 70 19.40 -10.27 -17.62
CA ASN A 70 20.55 -10.40 -16.72
C ASN A 70 20.72 -11.85 -16.23
N LYS A 71 21.97 -12.29 -16.05
CA LYS A 71 22.32 -13.65 -15.60
C LYS A 71 21.73 -13.98 -14.22
N ASN A 72 21.66 -13.00 -13.34
CA ASN A 72 21.09 -13.10 -12.01
C ASN A 72 19.80 -12.31 -11.93
N LYS A 73 18.87 -12.74 -11.08
CA LYS A 73 17.67 -11.94 -10.78
C LYS A 73 18.07 -10.58 -10.21
N ASN A 74 17.40 -9.55 -10.67
CA ASN A 74 17.54 -8.19 -10.16
C ASN A 74 16.53 -7.93 -9.04
N PHE A 75 16.81 -6.96 -8.16
CA PHE A 75 15.83 -6.46 -7.20
C PHE A 75 15.02 -5.34 -7.84
N LEU A 76 13.71 -5.45 -7.78
CA LEU A 76 12.77 -4.45 -8.28
C LEU A 76 11.89 -3.96 -7.13
N PHE A 77 12.04 -2.69 -6.79
CA PHE A 77 11.29 -2.03 -5.72
C PHE A 77 10.32 -1.03 -6.32
N SER A 78 9.16 -0.94 -5.71
CA SER A 78 8.21 0.13 -5.95
C SER A 78 7.78 0.75 -4.60
N SER A 79 7.14 1.91 -4.65
CA SER A 79 6.59 2.61 -3.49
C SER A 79 5.28 3.33 -3.82
N ASP A 80 4.59 2.87 -4.87
CA ASP A 80 3.33 3.44 -5.36
C ASP A 80 2.33 2.33 -5.63
N ASP A 81 1.12 2.45 -5.09
CA ASP A 81 0.07 1.42 -5.18
C ASP A 81 -0.31 1.07 -6.62
N LYS A 82 -0.27 2.05 -7.55
CA LYS A 82 -0.62 1.80 -8.95
C LYS A 82 0.47 1.00 -9.65
N ILE A 83 1.74 1.32 -9.37
CA ILE A 83 2.88 0.57 -9.90
C ILE A 83 2.89 -0.84 -9.31
N GLU A 84 2.65 -0.99 -8.00
CA GLU A 84 2.55 -2.32 -7.36
C GLU A 84 1.43 -3.17 -7.97
N THR A 85 0.25 -2.60 -8.15
CA THR A 85 -0.88 -3.30 -8.79
C THR A 85 -0.54 -3.70 -10.22
N PHE A 86 0.17 -2.84 -10.95
CA PHE A 86 0.61 -3.14 -12.30
C PHE A 86 1.64 -4.28 -12.33
N LEU A 87 2.65 -4.23 -11.45
CA LEU A 87 3.67 -5.30 -11.36
C LEU A 87 3.04 -6.63 -10.89
N ASP A 88 2.09 -6.59 -9.95
CA ASP A 88 1.33 -7.76 -9.49
C ASP A 88 0.58 -8.43 -10.65
N SER A 89 -0.04 -7.65 -11.54
CA SER A 89 -0.71 -8.19 -12.73
C SER A 89 0.26 -8.87 -13.73
N HIS A 90 1.53 -8.49 -13.71
CA HIS A 90 2.60 -9.03 -14.56
C HIS A 90 3.50 -10.04 -13.81
N TYR A 91 3.01 -10.61 -12.71
CA TYR A 91 3.75 -11.53 -11.87
C TYR A 91 4.45 -12.65 -12.68
N ASP A 92 3.72 -13.28 -13.58
CA ASP A 92 4.24 -14.41 -14.36
C ASP A 92 5.37 -14.03 -15.30
N ASP A 93 5.41 -12.81 -15.80
CA ASP A 93 6.48 -12.27 -16.64
C ASP A 93 7.73 -11.88 -15.83
N LEU A 94 7.58 -11.57 -14.54
CA LEU A 94 8.63 -11.01 -13.70
C LEU A 94 9.27 -12.04 -12.76
N LYS A 95 8.53 -13.02 -12.26
CA LYS A 95 8.93 -13.92 -11.16
C LYS A 95 10.24 -14.66 -11.38
N ASP A 96 10.60 -14.95 -12.63
CA ASP A 96 11.81 -15.69 -12.95
C ASP A 96 13.06 -14.80 -13.10
N TYR A 97 12.88 -13.48 -13.23
CA TYR A 97 13.92 -12.51 -13.54
C TYR A 97 14.16 -11.47 -12.45
N PHE A 98 13.17 -11.30 -11.54
CA PHE A 98 13.24 -10.27 -10.52
C PHE A 98 12.85 -10.81 -9.14
N TYR A 99 13.50 -10.25 -8.11
CA TYR A 99 13.00 -10.27 -6.74
C TYR A 99 12.19 -9.00 -6.54
N PHE A 100 10.91 -9.12 -6.32
CA PHE A 100 9.99 -7.99 -6.14
C PHE A 100 8.88 -8.35 -5.14
N PHE A 101 8.21 -7.33 -4.63
CA PHE A 101 7.07 -7.52 -3.75
C PHE A 101 5.94 -8.22 -4.52
N ASN A 102 5.50 -9.37 -4.02
CA ASN A 102 4.45 -10.16 -4.65
C ASN A 102 3.83 -11.14 -3.65
N ALA A 103 2.69 -11.70 -3.99
CA ALA A 103 1.95 -12.69 -3.20
C ALA A 103 1.95 -14.09 -3.87
N GLY A 104 2.93 -14.39 -4.70
CA GLY A 104 3.11 -15.69 -5.36
C GLY A 104 2.13 -16.02 -6.50
N GLN A 105 1.28 -15.06 -6.86
CA GLN A 105 0.28 -15.21 -7.92
C GLN A 105 -0.11 -13.84 -8.47
N ALA A 106 -0.35 -13.74 -9.77
CA ALA A 106 -0.82 -12.51 -10.40
C ALA A 106 -2.15 -12.03 -9.81
N ASN A 107 -2.29 -10.72 -9.65
CA ASN A 107 -3.46 -10.01 -9.12
C ASN A 107 -3.81 -10.32 -7.64
N ARG A 108 -2.95 -11.02 -6.92
CA ARG A 108 -3.25 -11.40 -5.55
C ARG A 108 -2.96 -10.27 -4.55
N VAL A 109 -1.95 -9.47 -4.80
CA VAL A 109 -1.70 -8.23 -4.03
C VAL A 109 -2.88 -7.29 -4.22
N ALA A 110 -3.28 -7.04 -5.47
CA ALA A 110 -4.42 -6.19 -5.80
C ALA A 110 -5.72 -6.67 -5.13
N TYR A 111 -5.96 -7.98 -5.10
CA TYR A 111 -7.11 -8.57 -4.41
C TYR A 111 -7.14 -8.17 -2.91
N TYR A 112 -6.02 -8.28 -2.21
CA TYR A 112 -5.94 -7.94 -0.78
C TYR A 112 -5.76 -6.44 -0.49
N MET A 113 -5.46 -5.60 -1.49
CA MET A 113 -5.56 -4.15 -1.36
C MET A 113 -7.01 -3.67 -1.23
N ASN A 114 -7.98 -4.51 -1.61
CA ASN A 114 -9.40 -4.24 -1.36
C ASN A 114 -9.70 -4.37 0.14
N LYS A 115 -10.30 -3.31 0.72
CA LYS A 115 -10.56 -3.22 2.16
C LYS A 115 -11.55 -4.27 2.68
N ASP A 116 -12.49 -4.72 1.87
CA ASP A 116 -13.42 -5.77 2.27
C ASP A 116 -12.74 -7.14 2.32
N ASN A 117 -11.91 -7.44 1.32
CA ASN A 117 -11.14 -8.67 1.28
C ASN A 117 -10.15 -8.76 2.45
N ILE A 118 -9.43 -7.68 2.77
CA ILE A 118 -8.50 -7.66 3.89
C ILE A 118 -9.22 -7.72 5.25
N ASN A 119 -10.40 -7.13 5.38
CA ASN A 119 -11.24 -7.25 6.58
C ASN A 119 -11.70 -8.69 6.80
N THR A 120 -12.14 -9.36 5.73
CA THR A 120 -12.53 -10.78 5.75
C THR A 120 -11.36 -11.66 6.17
N LEU A 121 -10.17 -11.40 5.63
CA LEU A 121 -8.95 -12.10 6.00
C LEU A 121 -8.57 -11.85 7.47
N ALA A 122 -8.70 -10.63 7.96
CA ALA A 122 -8.42 -10.28 9.34
C ALA A 122 -9.33 -11.05 10.31
N LYS A 123 -10.64 -11.10 10.03
CA LYS A 123 -11.61 -11.90 10.81
C LYS A 123 -11.23 -13.39 10.83
N LYS A 124 -10.89 -13.96 9.66
CA LYS A 124 -10.44 -15.36 9.55
C LYS A 124 -9.23 -15.65 10.45
N ASN A 125 -8.34 -14.69 10.63
CA ASN A 125 -7.15 -14.80 11.46
C ASN A 125 -7.33 -14.29 12.91
N GLY A 126 -8.57 -14.19 13.37
CA GLY A 126 -8.90 -13.86 14.78
C GLY A 126 -8.70 -12.39 15.15
N LEU A 127 -8.49 -11.50 14.17
CA LEU A 127 -8.39 -10.07 14.42
C LEU A 127 -9.78 -9.42 14.43
N SER A 128 -9.97 -8.48 15.34
CA SER A 128 -11.21 -7.70 15.41
C SER A 128 -11.31 -6.72 14.26
N VAL A 129 -12.47 -6.69 13.60
CA VAL A 129 -12.82 -5.71 12.54
C VAL A 129 -14.09 -4.98 12.92
N LEU A 130 -14.15 -3.72 12.56
CA LEU A 130 -15.34 -2.91 12.80
C LEU A 130 -16.50 -3.36 11.88
N PRO A 131 -17.76 -3.24 12.32
CA PRO A 131 -18.92 -3.40 11.46
C PRO A 131 -18.79 -2.57 10.19
N THR A 132 -19.05 -3.19 9.05
CA THR A 132 -18.75 -2.63 7.73
C THR A 132 -19.77 -3.12 6.71
N HIS A 133 -20.27 -2.22 5.87
CA HIS A 133 -21.13 -2.51 4.74
C HIS A 133 -20.44 -2.06 3.46
N VAL A 134 -20.46 -2.91 2.43
CA VAL A 134 -20.09 -2.52 1.06
C VAL A 134 -21.37 -2.16 0.34
N VAL A 135 -21.45 -0.94 -0.19
CA VAL A 135 -22.65 -0.40 -0.79
C VAL A 135 -22.35 0.29 -2.12
N ASN A 136 -23.34 0.37 -3.00
CA ASN A 136 -23.28 1.32 -4.10
C ASN A 136 -23.55 2.74 -3.57
N LYS A 137 -22.98 3.74 -4.23
CA LYS A 137 -23.22 5.14 -3.88
C LYS A 137 -24.74 5.42 -3.89
N GLY A 138 -25.24 5.97 -2.79
CA GLY A 138 -26.66 6.29 -2.59
C GLY A 138 -27.43 5.20 -1.79
N GLU A 139 -26.89 3.99 -1.64
CA GLU A 139 -27.51 2.96 -0.82
C GLU A 139 -27.23 3.20 0.67
N ILE A 140 -28.26 3.04 1.50
CA ILE A 140 -28.19 3.18 2.97
C ILE A 140 -28.79 1.92 3.59
N PRO A 141 -27.95 1.04 4.19
CA PRO A 141 -28.44 -0.15 4.91
C PRO A 141 -29.39 0.22 6.04
N GLU A 142 -30.44 -0.58 6.25
CA GLU A 142 -31.44 -0.35 7.29
C GLU A 142 -30.86 -0.50 8.71
N ASP A 143 -29.85 -1.38 8.86
CA ASP A 143 -29.15 -1.67 10.12
C ASP A 143 -27.90 -0.82 10.34
N LEU A 144 -27.74 0.29 9.58
CA LEU A 144 -26.57 1.15 9.70
C LEU A 144 -26.57 1.94 11.01
N GLU A 145 -25.56 1.70 11.84
CA GLU A 145 -25.38 2.40 13.13
C GLU A 145 -24.43 3.58 13.00
N TYR A 146 -24.92 4.78 13.25
CA TYR A 146 -24.12 6.00 13.29
C TYR A 146 -23.37 6.21 14.62
N PRO A 147 -22.22 6.96 14.64
CA PRO A 147 -21.57 7.54 13.48
C PRO A 147 -20.84 6.52 12.61
N ILE A 148 -20.73 6.82 11.32
CA ILE A 148 -20.00 6.01 10.32
C ILE A 148 -18.93 6.84 9.64
N ILE A 149 -17.99 6.14 8.99
CA ILE A 149 -17.01 6.73 8.09
C ILE A 149 -17.13 6.08 6.72
N THR A 150 -17.15 6.92 5.66
CA THR A 150 -17.09 6.44 4.29
C THR A 150 -15.63 6.18 3.88
N LYS A 151 -15.39 5.14 3.08
CA LYS A 151 -14.07 4.84 2.52
C LYS A 151 -14.22 4.26 1.12
N VAL A 152 -13.27 4.53 0.24
CA VAL A 152 -13.15 3.79 -1.02
C VAL A 152 -12.68 2.36 -0.74
N LEU A 153 -13.08 1.40 -1.56
CA LEU A 153 -12.69 -0.01 -1.42
C LEU A 153 -11.20 -0.23 -1.63
N ALA A 154 -10.60 0.47 -2.58
CA ALA A 154 -9.16 0.43 -2.84
C ALA A 154 -8.62 1.84 -3.10
N SER A 155 -7.34 2.07 -2.80
CA SER A 155 -6.66 3.36 -3.01
C SER A 155 -6.58 3.78 -4.49
N THR A 156 -6.75 2.84 -5.40
CA THR A 156 -6.78 3.06 -6.86
C THR A 156 -8.15 3.48 -7.39
N MET A 157 -9.19 3.53 -6.53
CA MET A 157 -10.57 3.85 -6.90
C MET A 157 -10.98 5.24 -6.39
N GLY A 158 -11.86 5.92 -7.15
CA GLY A 158 -12.47 7.20 -6.77
C GLY A 158 -11.47 8.33 -6.52
N ALA A 159 -11.89 9.33 -5.76
CA ALA A 159 -11.05 10.47 -5.35
C ALA A 159 -10.22 10.19 -4.10
N TRP A 160 -10.08 8.94 -3.71
CA TRP A 160 -9.32 8.44 -2.56
C TRP A 160 -9.66 9.19 -1.26
N LYS A 161 -8.76 10.05 -0.74
CA LYS A 161 -8.97 10.78 0.53
C LYS A 161 -10.13 11.77 0.46
N ASN A 162 -10.49 12.25 -0.72
CA ASN A 162 -11.61 13.17 -0.89
C ASN A 162 -12.97 12.48 -0.79
N ASP A 163 -13.02 11.15 -0.85
CA ASP A 163 -14.24 10.34 -0.65
C ASP A 163 -14.41 9.87 0.81
N VAL A 164 -13.65 10.42 1.76
CA VAL A 164 -13.71 10.05 3.18
C VAL A 164 -14.48 11.10 3.96
N TYR A 165 -15.65 10.71 4.50
CA TYR A 165 -16.53 11.56 5.31
C TYR A 165 -16.90 10.82 6.59
N ILE A 166 -16.97 11.56 7.71
CA ILE A 166 -17.57 11.07 8.96
C ILE A 166 -18.98 11.60 9.00
N CYS A 167 -19.96 10.71 9.11
CA CYS A 167 -21.37 11.05 9.12
C CYS A 167 -21.99 10.61 10.45
N HIS A 168 -22.62 11.54 11.16
CA HIS A 168 -23.22 11.29 12.47
C HIS A 168 -24.70 10.89 12.38
N ASN A 169 -25.30 11.08 11.21
CA ASN A 169 -26.68 10.75 10.91
C ASN A 169 -26.88 10.49 9.40
N LYS A 170 -28.11 10.12 9.04
CA LYS A 170 -28.48 9.79 7.66
C LYS A 170 -28.39 11.00 6.72
N GLU A 171 -28.76 12.16 7.22
CA GLU A 171 -28.77 13.41 6.45
C GLU A 171 -27.34 13.77 6.02
N GLU A 172 -26.38 13.69 6.92
CA GLU A 172 -24.96 13.92 6.61
C GLU A 172 -24.40 12.89 5.60
N LEU A 173 -24.86 11.64 5.65
CA LEU A 173 -24.46 10.63 4.67
C LEU A 173 -25.03 10.94 3.28
N VAL A 174 -26.26 11.41 3.18
CA VAL A 174 -26.87 11.84 1.92
C VAL A 174 -26.10 13.01 1.32
N GLU A 175 -25.75 14.02 2.13
CA GLU A 175 -24.92 15.14 1.69
C GLU A 175 -23.51 14.71 1.26
N ALA A 176 -22.92 13.74 1.95
CA ALA A 176 -21.62 13.17 1.58
C ALA A 176 -21.68 12.47 0.22
N TYR A 177 -22.77 11.73 -0.05
CA TYR A 177 -22.96 11.08 -1.34
C TYR A 177 -22.98 12.05 -2.53
N GLU A 178 -23.44 13.30 -2.35
CA GLU A 178 -23.40 14.29 -3.42
C GLU A 178 -21.95 14.63 -3.83
N LYS A 179 -21.00 14.57 -2.89
CA LYS A 179 -19.60 14.97 -3.07
C LYS A 179 -18.68 13.81 -3.43
N ILE A 180 -19.06 12.60 -3.06
CA ILE A 180 -18.27 11.39 -3.30
C ILE A 180 -18.25 11.03 -4.79
N GLU A 181 -17.06 10.72 -5.33
CA GLU A 181 -16.89 10.34 -6.73
C GLU A 181 -16.96 8.82 -6.95
N SER A 182 -16.57 8.04 -5.95
CA SER A 182 -16.54 6.57 -6.05
C SER A 182 -17.95 5.99 -6.23
N PRO A 183 -18.17 5.09 -7.20
CA PRO A 183 -19.47 4.44 -7.41
C PRO A 183 -19.82 3.40 -6.33
N MET A 184 -18.79 2.88 -5.63
CA MET A 184 -18.93 1.92 -4.55
C MET A 184 -18.13 2.37 -3.33
N LEU A 185 -18.67 2.14 -2.15
CA LEU A 185 -18.11 2.59 -0.89
C LEU A 185 -18.16 1.50 0.16
N LEU A 186 -17.30 1.67 1.13
CA LEU A 186 -17.33 0.96 2.39
C LEU A 186 -17.84 1.94 3.45
N LEU A 187 -19.01 1.64 4.04
CA LEU A 187 -19.55 2.31 5.21
C LEU A 187 -19.11 1.54 6.44
N GLN A 188 -18.26 2.13 7.26
CA GLN A 188 -17.71 1.48 8.44
C GLN A 188 -18.10 2.24 9.69
N LYS A 189 -18.41 1.52 10.77
CA LYS A 189 -18.64 2.15 12.06
C LYS A 189 -17.46 3.04 12.41
N TYR A 190 -17.73 4.33 12.68
CA TYR A 190 -16.72 5.26 13.13
C TYR A 190 -16.46 5.08 14.62
N ILE A 191 -15.19 5.06 15.01
CA ILE A 191 -14.78 5.03 16.41
C ILE A 191 -13.84 6.20 16.69
N LYS A 192 -14.02 6.84 17.84
CA LYS A 192 -13.06 7.80 18.34
C LYS A 192 -11.74 7.10 18.63
N LYS A 193 -10.67 7.53 17.95
CA LYS A 193 -9.36 6.93 18.12
C LYS A 193 -8.84 7.12 19.53
N LYS A 194 -8.46 6.01 20.19
CA LYS A 194 -7.64 6.04 21.39
C LYS A 194 -6.16 5.95 21.03
N ASN A 195 -5.85 5.20 19.99
CA ASN A 195 -4.52 5.08 19.41
C ASN A 195 -4.62 4.63 17.94
N GLU A 196 -3.56 4.83 17.20
CA GLU A 196 -3.42 4.37 15.82
C GLU A 196 -2.01 3.80 15.64
N TYR A 197 -1.94 2.61 15.04
CA TYR A 197 -0.69 1.89 14.83
C TYR A 197 -0.52 1.57 13.35
N CYS A 198 0.71 1.69 12.88
CA CYS A 198 1.16 1.08 11.65
C CYS A 198 2.25 0.06 12.00
N MET A 199 2.15 -1.13 11.48
CA MET A 199 3.12 -2.20 11.72
C MET A 199 3.83 -2.50 10.42
N GLU A 200 5.16 -2.52 10.47
CA GLU A 200 6.01 -2.69 9.31
C GLU A 200 6.99 -3.84 9.51
N GLY A 201 7.24 -4.55 8.43
CA GLY A 201 8.14 -5.69 8.45
C GLY A 201 8.37 -6.23 7.04
N PHE A 202 8.91 -7.42 6.98
CA PHE A 202 9.09 -8.15 5.73
C PHE A 202 8.80 -9.64 5.89
N SER A 203 8.47 -10.28 4.80
CA SER A 203 8.33 -11.74 4.73
C SER A 203 9.08 -12.29 3.52
N ILE A 204 9.47 -13.53 3.61
CA ILE A 204 10.09 -14.30 2.54
C ILE A 204 9.50 -15.70 2.47
N ASN A 205 9.80 -16.43 1.40
CA ASN A 205 9.32 -17.80 1.21
C ASN A 205 7.78 -17.91 1.31
N HIS A 206 7.06 -16.96 0.71
CA HIS A 206 5.60 -16.91 0.71
C HIS A 206 5.01 -16.91 2.14
N GLY A 207 5.48 -16.01 2.98
CA GLY A 207 5.00 -15.82 4.35
C GLY A 207 5.43 -16.89 5.36
N LYS A 208 6.32 -17.81 4.98
CA LYS A 208 6.82 -18.84 5.92
C LYS A 208 7.81 -18.29 6.93
N GLU A 209 8.59 -17.30 6.50
CA GLU A 209 9.54 -16.59 7.34
C GLU A 209 9.19 -15.12 7.30
N MET A 210 8.98 -14.51 8.47
CA MET A 210 8.59 -13.11 8.56
C MET A 210 9.18 -12.44 9.79
N ALA A 211 9.47 -11.14 9.64
CA ALA A 211 9.83 -10.25 10.72
C ALA A 211 8.91 -9.03 10.70
N ILE A 212 8.17 -8.83 11.78
CA ILE A 212 7.50 -7.57 12.05
C ILE A 212 8.43 -6.84 13.03
N THR A 213 9.05 -5.78 12.57
CA THR A 213 10.17 -5.15 13.28
C THR A 213 9.82 -3.82 13.91
N ILE A 214 8.88 -3.12 13.32
CA ILE A 214 8.57 -1.72 13.69
C ILE A 214 7.08 -1.59 13.95
N VAL A 215 6.74 -0.86 15.01
CA VAL A 215 5.43 -0.29 15.25
C VAL A 215 5.56 1.22 15.22
N SER A 216 4.83 1.85 14.32
CA SER A 216 4.68 3.29 14.31
C SER A 216 3.49 3.69 15.16
N ASN A 217 3.71 4.55 16.15
CA ASN A 217 2.66 5.15 16.95
C ASN A 217 2.52 6.62 16.60
N TYR A 218 1.31 7.12 16.55
CA TYR A 218 1.09 8.55 16.39
C TYR A 218 1.35 9.29 17.71
N ASN A 219 2.17 10.32 17.65
CA ASN A 219 2.49 11.16 18.81
C ASN A 219 1.29 12.01 19.23
N TYR A 220 0.50 12.44 18.25
CA TYR A 220 -0.71 13.21 18.44
C TYR A 220 -1.84 12.53 17.70
N LEU A 221 -2.92 12.25 18.40
CA LEU A 221 -4.18 11.81 17.80
C LEU A 221 -5.03 13.05 17.57
N LEU A 222 -5.10 13.49 16.33
CA LEU A 222 -6.05 14.51 15.91
C LEU A 222 -7.41 13.84 15.74
N GLU A 223 -8.42 14.36 16.43
CA GLU A 223 -9.80 13.88 16.28
C GLU A 223 -10.23 14.13 14.84
N ASP A 224 -10.83 13.11 14.22
CA ASP A 224 -11.40 13.17 12.87
C ASP A 224 -10.40 13.56 11.75
N GLN A 225 -9.11 13.52 12.02
CA GLN A 225 -8.07 13.90 11.09
C GLN A 225 -6.93 12.87 11.04
N TYR A 226 -6.18 12.91 9.95
CA TYR A 226 -4.94 12.18 9.83
C TYR A 226 -3.84 12.82 10.68
N SER A 227 -3.22 12.04 11.56
CA SER A 227 -2.14 12.54 12.43
C SER A 227 -0.79 12.48 11.70
N PRO A 228 -0.12 13.61 11.44
CA PRO A 228 1.09 13.63 10.63
C PRO A 228 2.36 13.24 11.37
N PHE A 229 2.32 13.17 12.71
CA PHE A 229 3.50 12.92 13.53
C PHE A 229 3.43 11.55 14.20
N MET A 230 4.46 10.74 13.99
CA MET A 230 4.57 9.42 14.57
C MET A 230 5.99 9.15 15.11
N THR A 231 6.08 8.23 16.03
CA THR A 231 7.34 7.62 16.49
C THR A 231 7.36 6.17 16.06
N CYS A 232 8.51 5.71 15.61
CA CYS A 232 8.75 4.31 15.30
C CYS A 232 9.48 3.66 16.47
N LYS A 233 9.08 2.46 16.85
CA LYS A 233 9.73 1.65 17.88
C LYS A 233 9.70 0.17 17.50
N ASN A 234 10.40 -0.65 18.23
CA ASN A 234 10.34 -2.10 18.05
C ASN A 234 8.91 -2.59 18.23
N PHE A 235 8.54 -3.64 17.49
CA PHE A 235 7.22 -4.26 17.59
C PHE A 235 6.94 -4.76 19.02
N ASP A 236 5.83 -4.33 19.59
CA ASP A 236 5.46 -4.57 20.99
C ASP A 236 3.98 -4.98 21.17
N ARG A 237 3.37 -5.58 20.14
CA ARG A 237 1.97 -6.02 20.17
C ARG A 237 1.85 -7.53 19.98
N PRO A 238 2.34 -8.33 20.96
CA PRO A 238 2.26 -9.80 20.89
C PRO A 238 0.82 -10.32 20.86
N ASP A 239 -0.12 -9.55 21.39
CA ASP A 239 -1.55 -9.85 21.40
C ASP A 239 -2.20 -9.97 20.01
N ILE A 240 -1.62 -9.29 19.02
CA ILE A 240 -2.10 -9.36 17.62
C ILE A 240 -1.10 -10.02 16.67
N ALA A 241 0.07 -10.39 17.16
CA ALA A 241 1.17 -10.90 16.33
C ALA A 241 0.76 -12.17 15.55
N GLU A 242 0.09 -13.11 16.18
CA GLU A 242 -0.30 -14.37 15.53
C GLU A 242 -1.35 -14.14 14.43
N GLY A 243 -2.32 -13.25 14.67
CA GLY A 243 -3.29 -12.88 13.65
C GLY A 243 -2.64 -12.22 12.43
N LEU A 244 -1.70 -11.29 12.66
CA LEU A 244 -0.95 -10.64 11.58
C LEU A 244 -0.09 -11.63 10.79
N LYS A 245 0.63 -12.54 11.47
CA LYS A 245 1.40 -13.59 10.83
C LYS A 245 0.51 -14.49 9.97
N GLY A 246 -0.66 -14.88 10.51
CA GLY A 246 -1.66 -15.66 9.79
C GLY A 246 -2.12 -14.95 8.52
N MET A 247 -2.41 -13.65 8.59
CA MET A 247 -2.78 -12.87 7.41
C MET A 247 -1.67 -12.84 6.36
N ILE A 248 -0.44 -12.52 6.73
CA ILE A 248 0.71 -12.46 5.82
C ILE A 248 0.92 -13.80 5.12
N LYS A 249 0.83 -14.91 5.89
CA LYS A 249 0.92 -16.28 5.34
C LYS A 249 -0.22 -16.59 4.37
N ASP A 250 -1.45 -16.23 4.71
CA ASP A 250 -2.61 -16.47 3.85
C ASP A 250 -2.56 -15.63 2.57
N ILE A 251 -2.02 -14.42 2.62
CA ILE A 251 -1.77 -13.58 1.44
C ILE A 251 -0.69 -14.23 0.57
N GLY A 252 0.36 -14.78 1.16
CA GLY A 252 1.47 -15.43 0.46
C GLY A 252 2.65 -14.50 0.16
N PHE A 253 2.79 -13.43 0.94
CA PHE A 253 3.92 -12.49 0.83
C PHE A 253 5.27 -13.15 1.10
#